data_b516fd18d3dbec626222a69aa761924e
#
_entry.id   b516fd18d3dbec626222a69aa761924e
#
_cell.length_a   1.000
_cell.length_b   1.000
_cell.length_c   1.000
_cell.angle_alpha   90.00
_cell.angle_beta   90.00
_cell.angle_gamma   90.00
#
_symmetry.space_group_name_H-M   'P 1'
#
loop_
_entity.id
_entity.type
_entity.pdbx_description
1 polymer ?
#
loop_
_entity_poly.entity_id
_entity_poly.type
_entity_poly.pdbx_seq_one_letter_code
_entity_poly.pdbx_strand_id
1 'polypeptide(L)'
;MTPRERVMNALRGEPVDRPPAANPTNVATVEMMDLVDAPFPDACRDPELAARLAATGHTELGFDSVTPYFTIIQESSALGCEMQWEEKDNWPTVRMQRPIWKGPEDVRIPKGFLEHRDTQTVIKAIEILKQEFGDRVAVIGKTMGPWTLAYHVFGVESFLLMTVDEPDAVKRCLERLKEVSVLFGEAQIAAGADALTFPDHATGDLVSGEYYKRFLLEIHQEMAQRLPVPLILHICGNTLDRMDYIAQTGMSCFHFDSKNDPQKAMDIVDGGIRLAGNINNPETLYTQGPEQVRQEVYRCLNAGVQLIAPECAVPLATKLENLMEIPRAIEDWCASGGKLQES
;
A
#
# COMPACT_ATOMS: atom_id res chain seq x y z
N MET A 1 12.15 -18.66 11.08
CA MET A 1 10.95 -18.33 10.24
C MET A 1 11.37 -17.96 8.84
N THR A 2 10.60 -18.36 7.82
CA THR A 2 10.77 -17.79 6.46
C THR A 2 10.31 -16.32 6.44
N PRO A 3 10.77 -15.50 5.50
CA PRO A 3 10.24 -14.16 5.28
C PRO A 3 8.72 -14.11 5.19
N ARG A 4 8.11 -15.04 4.44
CA ARG A 4 6.65 -15.14 4.31
C ARG A 4 5.96 -15.43 5.65
N GLU A 5 6.43 -16.44 6.39
CA GLU A 5 5.87 -16.76 7.71
C GLU A 5 5.92 -15.55 8.65
N ARG A 6 7.05 -14.83 8.64
CA ARG A 6 7.25 -13.64 9.48
C ARG A 6 6.25 -12.52 9.15
N VAL A 7 6.07 -12.20 7.87
CA VAL A 7 5.09 -11.18 7.45
C VAL A 7 3.67 -11.62 7.81
N MET A 8 3.31 -12.87 7.50
CA MET A 8 1.95 -13.36 7.72
C MET A 8 1.60 -13.46 9.20
N ASN A 9 2.55 -13.89 10.05
CA ASN A 9 2.37 -13.92 11.48
C ASN A 9 2.24 -12.51 12.07
N ALA A 10 3.11 -11.57 11.65
CA ALA A 10 3.01 -10.18 12.08
C ALA A 10 1.64 -9.56 11.73
N LEU A 11 1.13 -9.79 10.51
CA LEU A 11 -0.19 -9.32 10.09
C LEU A 11 -1.35 -9.95 10.89
N ARG A 12 -1.18 -11.16 11.41
CA ARG A 12 -2.18 -11.85 12.23
C ARG A 12 -2.04 -11.60 13.74
N GLY A 13 -0.99 -10.88 14.14
CA GLY A 13 -0.67 -10.69 15.54
C GLY A 13 -0.12 -11.95 16.23
N GLU A 14 0.42 -12.87 15.45
CA GLU A 14 1.09 -14.07 15.92
C GLU A 14 2.58 -13.79 16.22
N PRO A 15 3.23 -14.58 17.09
CA PRO A 15 4.63 -14.39 17.43
C PRO A 15 5.55 -14.48 16.21
N VAL A 16 6.59 -13.63 16.18
CA VAL A 16 7.62 -13.59 15.14
C VAL A 16 9.03 -13.71 15.75
N ASP A 17 9.98 -14.22 15.00
CA ASP A 17 11.38 -14.29 15.40
C ASP A 17 12.06 -12.91 15.41
N ARG A 18 11.62 -11.99 14.55
CA ARG A 18 11.92 -10.56 14.51
C ARG A 18 10.82 -9.80 13.78
N PRO A 19 10.69 -8.49 13.97
CA PRO A 19 9.80 -7.68 13.14
C PRO A 19 10.17 -7.80 11.65
N PRO A 20 9.20 -7.99 10.73
CA PRO A 20 9.49 -8.01 9.31
C PRO A 20 9.86 -6.62 8.79
N ALA A 21 10.82 -6.58 7.85
CA ALA A 21 11.00 -5.47 6.93
C ALA A 21 10.10 -5.70 5.73
N ALA A 22 9.07 -4.90 5.55
CA ALA A 22 8.13 -5.05 4.44
C ALA A 22 7.74 -3.69 3.88
N ASN A 23 7.41 -3.61 2.59
CA ASN A 23 6.77 -2.42 2.05
C ASN A 23 5.42 -2.80 1.43
N PRO A 24 4.31 -2.53 2.14
CA PRO A 24 2.97 -2.84 1.65
C PRO A 24 2.56 -2.06 0.40
N THR A 25 3.17 -0.90 0.14
CA THR A 25 2.84 -0.09 -1.04
C THR A 25 3.68 -0.46 -2.25
N ASN A 26 4.97 -0.34 -2.18
CA ASN A 26 6.00 -0.87 -3.07
C ASN A 26 7.37 -0.26 -2.76
N VAL A 27 8.42 -0.90 -3.26
CA VAL A 27 9.73 -0.26 -3.46
C VAL A 27 10.09 -0.38 -4.93
N ALA A 28 10.43 0.75 -5.54
CA ALA A 28 11.01 0.84 -6.87
C ALA A 28 11.85 2.11 -6.95
N THR A 29 13.11 1.99 -7.36
CA THR A 29 13.99 3.13 -7.58
C THR A 29 14.64 3.03 -8.96
N VAL A 30 15.18 4.15 -9.44
CA VAL A 30 15.92 4.17 -10.71
C VAL A 30 17.09 3.19 -10.67
N GLU A 31 17.81 3.12 -9.53
CA GLU A 31 18.91 2.15 -9.36
C GLU A 31 18.42 0.70 -9.47
N MET A 32 17.26 0.36 -8.89
CA MET A 32 16.66 -0.98 -9.03
C MET A 32 16.27 -1.27 -10.48
N MET A 33 15.64 -0.31 -11.15
CA MET A 33 15.26 -0.44 -12.56
C MET A 33 16.48 -0.71 -13.45
N ASP A 34 17.57 0.01 -13.22
CA ASP A 34 18.82 -0.16 -13.97
C ASP A 34 19.50 -1.51 -13.68
N LEU A 35 19.45 -1.95 -12.40
CA LEU A 35 20.05 -3.22 -11.98
C LEU A 35 19.44 -4.42 -12.69
N VAL A 36 18.13 -4.41 -12.93
CA VAL A 36 17.40 -5.54 -13.52
C VAL A 36 16.85 -5.28 -14.92
N ASP A 37 17.23 -4.17 -15.56
CA ASP A 37 16.74 -3.77 -16.88
C ASP A 37 15.19 -3.82 -16.98
N ALA A 38 14.53 -3.15 -16.04
CA ALA A 38 13.06 -3.08 -15.93
C ALA A 38 12.59 -1.64 -15.66
N PRO A 39 12.78 -0.72 -16.64
CA PRO A 39 12.46 0.69 -16.45
C PRO A 39 10.96 0.98 -16.46
N PHE A 40 10.56 2.08 -15.83
CA PHE A 40 9.26 2.69 -16.08
C PHE A 40 9.28 3.40 -17.45
N PRO A 41 8.12 3.47 -18.17
CA PRO A 41 6.82 2.90 -17.78
C PRO A 41 6.65 1.41 -18.12
N ASP A 42 7.64 0.75 -18.74
CA ASP A 42 7.49 -0.61 -19.25
C ASP A 42 7.20 -1.62 -18.14
N ALA A 43 7.87 -1.53 -17.00
CA ALA A 43 7.60 -2.39 -15.85
C ALA A 43 6.19 -2.21 -15.25
N CYS A 44 5.47 -1.14 -15.57
CA CYS A 44 4.07 -0.97 -15.19
C CYS A 44 3.09 -1.65 -16.16
N ARG A 45 3.58 -2.18 -17.31
CA ARG A 45 2.77 -2.64 -18.44
C ARG A 45 3.20 -4.00 -18.98
N ASP A 46 4.26 -4.56 -18.45
CA ASP A 46 4.80 -5.89 -18.78
C ASP A 46 4.94 -6.71 -17.49
N PRO A 47 4.29 -7.88 -17.40
CA PRO A 47 4.28 -8.66 -16.16
C PRO A 47 5.64 -9.26 -15.80
N GLU A 48 6.50 -9.59 -16.78
CA GLU A 48 7.83 -10.14 -16.53
C GLU A 48 8.76 -9.05 -15.98
N LEU A 49 8.70 -7.84 -16.56
CA LEU A 49 9.43 -6.68 -16.05
C LEU A 49 8.93 -6.28 -14.65
N ALA A 50 7.62 -6.28 -14.44
CA ALA A 50 7.02 -5.99 -13.15
C ALA A 50 7.47 -6.99 -12.06
N ALA A 51 7.43 -8.29 -12.36
CA ALA A 51 7.88 -9.32 -11.43
C ALA A 51 9.37 -9.20 -11.13
N ARG A 52 10.20 -9.02 -12.16
CA ARG A 52 11.65 -8.89 -12.02
C ARG A 52 12.04 -7.67 -11.18
N LEU A 53 11.39 -6.52 -11.40
CA LEU A 53 11.61 -5.33 -10.58
C LEU A 53 11.14 -5.53 -9.13
N ALA A 54 9.97 -6.15 -8.93
CA ALA A 54 9.45 -6.41 -7.58
C ALA A 54 10.32 -7.39 -6.78
N ALA A 55 10.91 -8.39 -7.46
CA ALA A 55 11.80 -9.38 -6.85
C ALA A 55 12.99 -8.73 -6.14
N THR A 56 13.52 -7.60 -6.67
CA THR A 56 14.65 -6.88 -6.07
C THR A 56 14.38 -6.40 -4.65
N GLY A 57 13.12 -6.17 -4.29
CA GLY A 57 12.74 -5.86 -2.91
C GLY A 57 13.20 -6.93 -1.91
N HIS A 58 13.20 -8.20 -2.31
CA HIS A 58 13.72 -9.29 -1.51
C HIS A 58 15.18 -9.62 -1.82
N THR A 59 15.53 -9.80 -3.11
CA THR A 59 16.85 -10.31 -3.50
C THR A 59 17.98 -9.33 -3.24
N GLU A 60 17.75 -8.04 -3.39
CA GLU A 60 18.74 -6.99 -3.22
C GLU A 60 18.60 -6.23 -1.90
N LEU A 61 17.36 -5.90 -1.51
CA LEU A 61 17.13 -5.12 -0.30
C LEU A 61 17.01 -5.98 0.96
N GLY A 62 16.67 -7.27 0.85
CA GLY A 62 16.47 -8.16 1.98
C GLY A 62 15.11 -7.99 2.68
N PHE A 63 14.12 -7.40 2.02
CA PHE A 63 12.78 -7.29 2.57
C PHE A 63 12.09 -8.66 2.65
N ASP A 64 11.20 -8.82 3.60
CA ASP A 64 10.44 -10.05 3.83
C ASP A 64 9.23 -10.21 2.88
N SER A 65 8.97 -9.21 2.04
CA SER A 65 7.88 -9.22 1.06
C SER A 65 8.27 -8.58 -0.27
N VAL A 66 7.50 -8.91 -1.31
CA VAL A 66 7.55 -8.28 -2.63
C VAL A 66 6.16 -7.81 -3.04
N THR A 67 6.09 -6.68 -3.79
CA THR A 67 4.83 -6.07 -4.24
C THR A 67 4.97 -5.61 -5.69
N PRO A 68 4.34 -6.27 -6.68
CA PRO A 68 4.52 -5.97 -8.11
C PRO A 68 3.60 -4.87 -8.65
N TYR A 69 2.88 -4.17 -7.80
CA TYR A 69 2.01 -3.08 -8.19
C TYR A 69 2.64 -1.74 -7.77
N PHE A 70 3.39 -1.11 -8.69
CA PHE A 70 4.22 0.07 -8.36
C PHE A 70 3.45 1.38 -8.31
N THR A 71 2.42 1.54 -9.11
CA THR A 71 1.71 2.80 -9.33
C THR A 71 0.31 2.79 -8.69
N ILE A 72 -0.55 3.71 -9.10
CA ILE A 72 -1.97 3.82 -8.67
C ILE A 72 -2.92 3.87 -9.87
N ILE A 73 -2.48 3.35 -11.03
CA ILE A 73 -3.16 3.62 -12.31
C ILE A 73 -3.93 2.44 -12.88
N GLN A 74 -3.66 1.21 -12.45
CA GLN A 74 -4.13 0.00 -13.13
C GLN A 74 -5.64 -0.09 -13.22
N GLU A 75 -6.34 0.06 -12.09
CA GLU A 75 -7.81 0.07 -12.08
C GLU A 75 -8.37 1.26 -12.84
N SER A 76 -7.78 2.43 -12.64
CA SER A 76 -8.25 3.67 -13.29
C SER A 76 -8.08 3.61 -14.80
N SER A 77 -6.98 3.02 -15.29
CA SER A 77 -6.79 2.74 -16.71
C SER A 77 -7.84 1.77 -17.24
N ALA A 78 -8.10 0.68 -16.53
CA ALA A 78 -9.12 -0.30 -16.90
C ALA A 78 -10.56 0.25 -16.82
N LEU A 79 -10.81 1.25 -15.98
CA LEU A 79 -12.07 1.99 -15.92
C LEU A 79 -12.22 3.01 -17.06
N GLY A 80 -11.13 3.34 -17.77
CA GLY A 80 -11.13 4.25 -18.91
C GLY A 80 -10.61 5.65 -18.62
N CYS A 81 -9.97 5.88 -17.47
CA CYS A 81 -9.29 7.15 -17.21
C CYS A 81 -8.11 7.36 -18.17
N GLU A 82 -7.83 8.61 -18.50
CA GLU A 82 -6.65 8.97 -19.28
C GLU A 82 -5.40 8.90 -18.41
N MET A 83 -4.39 8.17 -18.87
CA MET A 83 -3.11 8.02 -18.19
C MET A 83 -2.08 9.01 -18.73
N GLN A 84 -1.25 9.54 -17.84
CA GLN A 84 -0.04 10.26 -18.18
C GLN A 84 1.13 9.30 -17.96
N TRP A 85 1.68 8.81 -19.08
CA TRP A 85 2.86 7.96 -19.07
C TRP A 85 4.09 8.85 -19.04
N GLU A 86 4.95 8.64 -18.07
CA GLU A 86 6.17 9.41 -17.86
C GLU A 86 7.40 8.60 -18.25
N GLU A 87 8.57 9.19 -18.19
CA GLU A 87 9.87 8.51 -18.35
C GLU A 87 10.25 7.79 -17.05
N LYS A 88 11.36 7.05 -17.06
CA LYS A 88 11.75 6.13 -15.98
C LYS A 88 11.97 6.80 -14.60
N ASP A 89 12.25 8.08 -14.56
CA ASP A 89 12.47 8.86 -13.34
C ASP A 89 11.20 9.52 -12.78
N ASN A 90 10.04 9.30 -13.43
CA ASN A 90 8.76 9.82 -13.02
C ASN A 90 7.69 8.73 -12.92
N TRP A 91 6.77 8.92 -11.97
CA TRP A 91 5.65 8.00 -11.80
C TRP A 91 4.59 8.20 -12.89
N PRO A 92 4.13 7.13 -13.56
CA PRO A 92 2.89 7.20 -14.33
C PRO A 92 1.72 7.60 -13.43
N THR A 93 0.87 8.52 -13.91
CA THR A 93 -0.23 9.08 -13.14
C THR A 93 -1.55 9.11 -13.91
N VAL A 94 -2.66 9.31 -13.19
CA VAL A 94 -3.98 9.53 -13.77
C VAL A 94 -4.17 11.03 -14.03
N ARG A 95 -4.70 11.39 -15.21
CA ARG A 95 -5.09 12.78 -15.52
C ARG A 95 -6.41 13.13 -14.85
N MET A 96 -6.39 13.34 -13.53
CA MET A 96 -7.58 13.65 -12.71
C MET A 96 -8.30 14.95 -13.11
N GLN A 97 -7.64 15.83 -13.87
CA GLN A 97 -8.26 17.03 -14.46
C GLN A 97 -9.23 16.72 -15.61
N ARG A 98 -9.28 15.45 -16.05
CA ARG A 98 -10.21 14.96 -17.09
C ARG A 98 -11.08 13.85 -16.51
N PRO A 99 -12.03 14.19 -15.61
CA PRO A 99 -12.92 13.21 -15.02
C PRO A 99 -13.75 12.50 -16.09
N ILE A 100 -13.95 11.19 -15.91
CA ILE A 100 -14.72 10.37 -16.86
C ILE A 100 -16.18 10.19 -16.44
N TRP A 101 -16.52 10.49 -15.18
CA TRP A 101 -17.86 10.35 -14.61
C TRP A 101 -18.29 11.63 -13.90
N LYS A 102 -19.62 11.81 -13.76
CA LYS A 102 -20.23 12.99 -13.14
C LYS A 102 -21.08 12.65 -11.91
N GLY A 103 -21.51 11.41 -11.77
CA GLY A 103 -22.35 10.99 -10.67
C GLY A 103 -22.45 9.46 -10.52
N PRO A 104 -23.17 8.97 -9.51
CA PRO A 104 -23.22 7.54 -9.18
C PRO A 104 -23.75 6.66 -10.32
N GLU A 105 -24.60 7.20 -11.18
CA GLU A 105 -25.19 6.42 -12.29
C GLU A 105 -24.18 6.13 -13.42
N ASP A 106 -23.09 6.86 -13.46
CA ASP A 106 -22.00 6.61 -14.43
C ASP A 106 -21.08 5.47 -13.99
N VAL A 107 -21.03 5.18 -12.68
CA VAL A 107 -20.11 4.19 -12.10
C VAL A 107 -20.48 2.78 -12.60
N ARG A 108 -19.59 2.20 -13.38
CA ARG A 108 -19.72 0.86 -13.94
C ARG A 108 -18.37 0.18 -14.09
N ILE A 109 -18.32 -1.11 -13.88
CA ILE A 109 -17.15 -1.92 -14.16
C ILE A 109 -17.26 -2.42 -15.62
N PRO A 110 -16.28 -2.08 -16.48
CA PRO A 110 -16.27 -2.62 -17.86
C PRO A 110 -16.22 -4.15 -17.86
N LYS A 111 -16.90 -4.80 -18.82
CA LYS A 111 -16.90 -6.28 -18.93
C LYS A 111 -15.50 -6.86 -19.11
N GLY A 112 -14.57 -6.13 -19.73
CA GLY A 112 -13.17 -6.52 -19.91
C GLY A 112 -12.23 -5.94 -18.86
N PHE A 113 -12.69 -5.61 -17.66
CA PHE A 113 -11.87 -4.97 -16.62
C PHE A 113 -10.67 -5.84 -16.22
N LEU A 114 -10.88 -7.11 -15.94
CA LEU A 114 -9.80 -8.03 -15.56
C LEU A 114 -8.92 -8.44 -16.76
N GLU A 115 -9.45 -8.40 -17.98
CA GLU A 115 -8.73 -8.67 -19.22
C GLU A 115 -7.93 -7.46 -19.73
N HIS A 116 -8.10 -6.29 -19.10
CA HIS A 116 -7.35 -5.10 -19.47
C HIS A 116 -5.85 -5.32 -19.21
N ARG A 117 -4.99 -4.85 -20.14
CA ARG A 117 -3.53 -5.07 -20.04
C ARG A 117 -2.98 -4.68 -18.68
N ASP A 118 -3.35 -3.50 -18.16
CA ASP A 118 -2.74 -2.95 -16.96
C ASP A 118 -3.16 -3.73 -15.69
N THR A 119 -4.38 -4.28 -15.63
CA THR A 119 -4.78 -5.21 -14.54
C THR A 119 -4.13 -6.57 -14.72
N GLN A 120 -4.04 -7.09 -15.96
CA GLN A 120 -3.35 -8.35 -16.27
C GLN A 120 -1.87 -8.30 -15.94
N THR A 121 -1.21 -7.15 -16.10
CA THR A 121 0.19 -6.99 -15.72
C THR A 121 0.41 -7.35 -14.25
N VAL A 122 -0.42 -6.83 -13.35
CA VAL A 122 -0.29 -7.11 -11.91
C VAL A 122 -0.63 -8.57 -11.58
N ILE A 123 -1.74 -9.09 -12.13
CA ILE A 123 -2.19 -10.48 -11.89
C ILE A 123 -1.07 -11.47 -12.30
N LYS A 124 -0.55 -11.34 -13.52
CA LYS A 124 0.51 -12.21 -14.02
C LYS A 124 1.84 -12.02 -13.30
N ALA A 125 2.19 -10.80 -12.90
CA ALA A 125 3.39 -10.57 -12.12
C ALA A 125 3.32 -11.26 -10.75
N ILE A 126 2.16 -11.29 -10.10
CA ILE A 126 1.92 -12.06 -8.87
C ILE A 126 2.11 -13.56 -9.12
N GLU A 127 1.55 -14.12 -10.22
CA GLU A 127 1.73 -15.53 -10.60
C GLU A 127 3.22 -15.87 -10.78
N ILE A 128 3.98 -15.03 -11.49
CA ILE A 128 5.42 -15.21 -11.71
C ILE A 128 6.17 -15.21 -10.38
N LEU A 129 5.94 -14.20 -9.52
CA LEU A 129 6.59 -14.11 -8.21
C LEU A 129 6.22 -15.28 -7.30
N LYS A 130 4.97 -15.76 -7.35
CA LYS A 130 4.55 -16.92 -6.57
C LYS A 130 5.21 -18.21 -7.07
N GLN A 131 5.42 -18.35 -8.37
CA GLN A 131 6.19 -19.47 -8.94
C GLN A 131 7.66 -19.41 -8.54
N GLU A 132 8.28 -18.22 -8.53
CA GLU A 132 9.69 -18.04 -8.19
C GLU A 132 9.96 -18.26 -6.69
N PHE A 133 9.19 -17.62 -5.82
CA PHE A 133 9.43 -17.62 -4.38
C PHE A 133 8.65 -18.71 -3.62
N GLY A 134 7.54 -19.17 -4.18
CA GLY A 134 6.67 -20.17 -3.52
C GLY A 134 6.17 -19.66 -2.16
N ASP A 135 6.46 -20.45 -1.11
CA ASP A 135 6.09 -20.10 0.28
C ASP A 135 7.25 -19.47 1.08
N ARG A 136 8.32 -19.03 0.42
CA ARG A 136 9.49 -18.45 1.09
C ARG A 136 9.35 -16.96 1.35
N VAL A 137 8.78 -16.19 0.42
CA VAL A 137 8.63 -14.73 0.48
C VAL A 137 7.16 -14.35 0.37
N ALA A 138 6.70 -13.38 1.15
CA ALA A 138 5.32 -12.91 1.05
C ALA A 138 5.12 -12.08 -0.25
N VAL A 139 4.10 -12.43 -1.03
CA VAL A 139 3.68 -11.65 -2.20
C VAL A 139 2.47 -10.82 -1.79
N ILE A 140 2.65 -9.51 -1.72
CA ILE A 140 1.59 -8.57 -1.35
C ILE A 140 1.01 -7.97 -2.62
N GLY A 141 -0.28 -8.21 -2.86
CA GLY A 141 -1.04 -7.52 -3.89
C GLY A 141 -1.48 -6.13 -3.44
N LYS A 142 -2.01 -5.34 -4.36
CA LYS A 142 -2.53 -4.01 -4.04
C LYS A 142 -3.72 -3.68 -4.93
N THR A 143 -4.75 -3.05 -4.36
CA THR A 143 -5.88 -2.51 -5.10
C THR A 143 -6.33 -1.19 -4.48
N MET A 144 -6.66 -0.21 -5.33
CA MET A 144 -7.05 1.10 -4.84
C MET A 144 -8.38 1.04 -4.08
N GLY A 145 -8.43 1.75 -2.96
CA GLY A 145 -9.67 1.94 -2.22
C GLY A 145 -10.67 2.84 -2.96
N PRO A 146 -11.96 2.74 -2.62
CA PRO A 146 -13.02 3.44 -3.36
C PRO A 146 -12.93 4.97 -3.31
N TRP A 147 -12.37 5.54 -2.25
CA TRP A 147 -12.15 6.99 -2.15
C TRP A 147 -11.07 7.47 -3.12
N THR A 148 -9.98 6.73 -3.21
CA THR A 148 -8.91 7.01 -4.19
C THR A 148 -9.44 6.87 -5.62
N LEU A 149 -10.19 5.81 -5.91
CA LEU A 149 -10.82 5.62 -7.22
C LEU A 149 -11.78 6.77 -7.54
N ALA A 150 -12.53 7.27 -6.55
CA ALA A 150 -13.41 8.41 -6.75
C ALA A 150 -12.63 9.68 -7.17
N TYR A 151 -11.48 9.95 -6.57
CA TYR A 151 -10.60 11.04 -7.02
C TYR A 151 -10.17 10.89 -8.48
N HIS A 152 -9.90 9.66 -8.91
CA HIS A 152 -9.45 9.39 -10.28
C HIS A 152 -10.57 9.56 -11.31
N VAL A 153 -11.79 9.13 -11.00
CA VAL A 153 -12.89 9.10 -11.98
C VAL A 153 -13.74 10.37 -11.98
N PHE A 154 -13.85 11.08 -10.83
CA PHE A 154 -14.64 12.32 -10.71
C PHE A 154 -13.77 13.59 -10.64
N GLY A 155 -12.44 13.44 -10.40
CA GLY A 155 -11.55 14.54 -10.05
C GLY A 155 -11.64 14.92 -8.56
N VAL A 156 -10.53 15.31 -7.98
CA VAL A 156 -10.43 15.57 -6.53
C VAL A 156 -11.38 16.66 -6.07
N GLU A 157 -11.34 17.85 -6.71
CA GLU A 157 -12.16 18.98 -6.32
C GLU A 157 -13.65 18.68 -6.46
N SER A 158 -14.08 18.14 -7.62
CA SER A 158 -15.48 17.81 -7.86
C SER A 158 -16.00 16.78 -6.87
N PHE A 159 -15.21 15.74 -6.56
CA PHE A 159 -15.61 14.72 -5.60
C PHE A 159 -15.70 15.28 -4.18
N LEU A 160 -14.76 16.12 -3.75
CA LEU A 160 -14.81 16.75 -2.43
C LEU A 160 -16.03 17.68 -2.28
N LEU A 161 -16.38 18.45 -3.32
CA LEU A 161 -17.59 19.26 -3.31
C LEU A 161 -18.85 18.39 -3.21
N MET A 162 -18.92 17.25 -3.92
CA MET A 162 -20.03 16.30 -3.80
C MET A 162 -20.21 15.78 -2.36
N THR A 163 -19.13 15.63 -1.57
CA THR A 163 -19.25 15.16 -0.16
C THR A 163 -20.05 16.13 0.70
N VAL A 164 -20.09 17.41 0.35
CA VAL A 164 -20.83 18.46 1.05
C VAL A 164 -22.24 18.60 0.46
N ASP A 165 -22.34 18.71 -0.86
CA ASP A 165 -23.58 19.04 -1.54
C ASP A 165 -24.50 17.83 -1.71
N GLU A 166 -23.95 16.65 -1.97
CA GLU A 166 -24.70 15.43 -2.31
C GLU A 166 -24.17 14.19 -1.57
N PRO A 167 -24.10 14.17 -0.22
CA PRO A 167 -23.44 13.10 0.54
C PRO A 167 -24.01 11.69 0.28
N ASP A 168 -25.31 11.59 -0.01
CA ASP A 168 -25.93 10.29 -0.33
C ASP A 168 -25.53 9.80 -1.73
N ALA A 169 -25.28 10.71 -2.69
CA ALA A 169 -24.72 10.35 -3.97
C ALA A 169 -23.29 9.82 -3.81
N VAL A 170 -22.47 10.46 -2.95
CA VAL A 170 -21.12 10.00 -2.63
C VAL A 170 -21.14 8.58 -2.06
N LYS A 171 -22.02 8.30 -1.09
CA LYS A 171 -22.15 6.94 -0.55
C LYS A 171 -22.44 5.92 -1.65
N ARG A 172 -23.38 6.21 -2.56
CA ARG A 172 -23.67 5.32 -3.69
C ARG A 172 -22.49 5.16 -4.66
N CYS A 173 -21.70 6.22 -4.89
CA CYS A 173 -20.47 6.13 -5.69
C CYS A 173 -19.45 5.19 -5.05
N LEU A 174 -19.18 5.38 -3.74
CA LEU A 174 -18.20 4.57 -3.01
C LEU A 174 -18.62 3.11 -2.91
N GLU A 175 -19.91 2.83 -2.68
CA GLU A 175 -20.45 1.46 -2.69
C GLU A 175 -20.23 0.74 -4.03
N ARG A 176 -20.40 1.45 -5.15
CA ARG A 176 -20.15 0.87 -6.48
C ARG A 176 -18.66 0.74 -6.77
N LEU A 177 -17.83 1.72 -6.37
CA LEU A 177 -16.38 1.70 -6.57
C LEU A 177 -15.70 0.63 -5.72
N LYS A 178 -16.22 0.34 -4.52
CA LYS A 178 -15.78 -0.78 -3.69
C LYS A 178 -15.74 -2.10 -4.45
N GLU A 179 -16.72 -2.33 -5.34
CA GLU A 179 -16.78 -3.56 -6.15
C GLU A 179 -15.60 -3.68 -7.13
N VAL A 180 -15.04 -2.56 -7.60
CA VAL A 180 -13.79 -2.55 -8.39
C VAL A 180 -12.64 -3.10 -7.55
N SER A 181 -12.48 -2.57 -6.34
CA SER A 181 -11.41 -2.97 -5.41
C SER A 181 -11.52 -4.44 -5.04
N VAL A 182 -12.73 -4.92 -4.76
CA VAL A 182 -12.97 -6.33 -4.39
C VAL A 182 -12.71 -7.25 -5.58
N LEU A 183 -13.25 -6.96 -6.76
CA LEU A 183 -13.05 -7.76 -7.97
C LEU A 183 -11.56 -7.92 -8.31
N PHE A 184 -10.81 -6.82 -8.25
CA PHE A 184 -9.37 -6.87 -8.54
C PHE A 184 -8.58 -7.54 -7.43
N GLY A 185 -8.98 -7.37 -6.17
CA GLY A 185 -8.41 -8.05 -5.03
C GLY A 185 -8.59 -9.57 -5.12
N GLU A 186 -9.80 -10.05 -5.43
CA GLU A 186 -10.11 -11.47 -5.63
C GLU A 186 -9.25 -12.10 -6.74
N ALA A 187 -9.07 -11.38 -7.86
CA ALA A 187 -8.22 -11.85 -8.96
C ALA A 187 -6.74 -11.96 -8.53
N GLN A 188 -6.21 -11.02 -7.75
CA GLN A 188 -4.86 -11.07 -7.22
C GLN A 188 -4.67 -12.19 -6.19
N ILE A 189 -5.66 -12.45 -5.34
CA ILE A 189 -5.68 -13.58 -4.41
C ILE A 189 -5.65 -14.90 -5.18
N ALA A 190 -6.47 -15.04 -6.22
CA ALA A 190 -6.48 -16.21 -7.09
C ALA A 190 -5.14 -16.44 -7.80
N ALA A 191 -4.41 -15.36 -8.13
CA ALA A 191 -3.05 -15.39 -8.69
C ALA A 191 -1.98 -15.78 -7.66
N GLY A 192 -2.30 -15.79 -6.35
CA GLY A 192 -1.40 -16.22 -5.28
C GLY A 192 -0.92 -15.12 -4.34
N ALA A 193 -1.53 -13.94 -4.34
CA ALA A 193 -1.23 -12.92 -3.34
C ALA A 193 -1.53 -13.44 -1.92
N ASP A 194 -0.57 -13.27 -1.01
CA ASP A 194 -0.67 -13.70 0.38
C ASP A 194 -1.41 -12.69 1.27
N ALA A 195 -1.35 -11.41 0.90
CA ALA A 195 -2.03 -10.27 1.54
C ALA A 195 -2.36 -9.20 0.49
N LEU A 196 -3.26 -8.28 0.82
CA LEU A 196 -3.60 -7.15 -0.05
C LEU A 196 -3.46 -5.83 0.68
N THR A 197 -2.90 -4.83 0.01
CA THR A 197 -2.90 -3.44 0.46
C THR A 197 -3.99 -2.64 -0.24
N PHE A 198 -4.68 -1.80 0.53
CA PHE A 198 -5.70 -0.85 0.08
C PHE A 198 -5.23 0.59 0.33
N PRO A 199 -4.58 1.26 -0.63
CA PRO A 199 -4.39 2.70 -0.56
C PRO A 199 -5.72 3.42 -0.77
N ASP A 200 -6.18 4.16 0.26
CA ASP A 200 -7.43 4.91 0.20
C ASP A 200 -7.26 6.31 0.80
N HIS A 201 -6.97 7.30 -0.04
CA HIS A 201 -6.41 8.60 0.33
C HIS A 201 -7.41 9.57 0.98
N ALA A 202 -8.18 9.10 1.95
CA ALA A 202 -8.98 9.95 2.85
C ALA A 202 -8.09 10.53 3.96
N THR A 203 -7.07 11.33 3.56
CA THR A 203 -6.10 11.93 4.46
C THR A 203 -6.67 13.08 5.28
N GLY A 204 -6.12 13.28 6.50
CA GLY A 204 -6.45 14.44 7.36
C GLY A 204 -6.06 15.80 6.78
N ASP A 205 -5.23 15.81 5.75
CA ASP A 205 -4.90 17.02 5.01
C ASP A 205 -6.06 17.51 4.11
N LEU A 206 -7.05 16.66 3.80
CA LEU A 206 -8.20 16.97 2.93
C LEU A 206 -9.55 16.82 3.64
N VAL A 207 -9.72 15.80 4.47
CA VAL A 207 -10.99 15.48 5.15
C VAL A 207 -10.78 15.07 6.60
N SER A 208 -11.74 15.34 7.49
CA SER A 208 -11.65 15.00 8.91
C SER A 208 -11.86 13.50 9.18
N GLY A 209 -11.51 13.04 10.40
CA GLY A 209 -11.80 11.69 10.87
C GLY A 209 -13.30 11.37 10.86
N GLU A 210 -14.17 12.35 11.10
CA GLU A 210 -15.62 12.17 11.01
C GLU A 210 -16.09 11.88 9.56
N TYR A 211 -15.41 12.43 8.54
CA TYR A 211 -15.66 12.07 7.13
C TYR A 211 -15.27 10.62 6.86
N TYR A 212 -14.10 10.20 7.37
CA TYR A 212 -13.69 8.80 7.27
C TYR A 212 -14.72 7.87 7.89
N LYS A 213 -15.17 8.15 9.11
CA LYS A 213 -16.22 7.38 9.78
C LYS A 213 -17.51 7.33 8.98
N ARG A 214 -17.95 8.50 8.46
CA ARG A 214 -19.22 8.64 7.74
C ARG A 214 -19.26 7.90 6.42
N PHE A 215 -18.14 7.87 5.69
CA PHE A 215 -18.11 7.44 4.30
C PHE A 215 -17.36 6.13 4.06
N LEU A 216 -16.40 5.78 4.91
CA LEU A 216 -15.46 4.69 4.63
C LEU A 216 -15.45 3.58 5.67
N LEU A 217 -15.76 3.85 6.93
CA LEU A 217 -15.65 2.84 7.99
C LEU A 217 -16.44 1.56 7.65
N GLU A 218 -17.73 1.68 7.32
CA GLU A 218 -18.59 0.54 6.97
C GLU A 218 -18.10 -0.18 5.71
N ILE A 219 -17.62 0.58 4.71
CA ILE A 219 -17.05 0.03 3.47
C ILE A 219 -15.80 -0.81 3.76
N HIS A 220 -14.89 -0.28 4.57
CA HIS A 220 -13.67 -1.01 4.94
C HIS A 220 -13.98 -2.24 5.79
N GLN A 221 -14.98 -2.18 6.67
CA GLN A 221 -15.47 -3.34 7.43
C GLN A 221 -16.00 -4.43 6.49
N GLU A 222 -16.81 -4.07 5.50
CA GLU A 222 -17.31 -5.03 4.52
C GLU A 222 -16.19 -5.64 3.68
N MET A 223 -15.24 -4.83 3.21
CA MET A 223 -14.08 -5.34 2.48
C MET A 223 -13.27 -6.34 3.31
N ALA A 224 -13.07 -6.04 4.60
CA ALA A 224 -12.38 -6.94 5.53
C ALA A 224 -13.09 -8.29 5.71
N GLN A 225 -14.42 -8.32 5.61
CA GLN A 225 -15.21 -9.55 5.70
C GLN A 225 -15.24 -10.35 4.40
N ARG A 226 -15.12 -9.69 3.24
CA ARG A 226 -15.27 -10.31 1.92
C ARG A 226 -13.99 -10.98 1.41
N LEU A 227 -12.83 -10.44 1.75
CA LEU A 227 -11.56 -10.91 1.19
C LEU A 227 -10.83 -11.80 2.20
N PRO A 228 -10.50 -13.06 1.81
CA PRO A 228 -10.06 -14.11 2.74
C PRO A 228 -8.56 -14.10 3.05
N VAL A 229 -7.89 -12.96 2.88
CA VAL A 229 -6.46 -12.78 3.19
C VAL A 229 -6.26 -11.58 4.11
N PRO A 230 -5.13 -11.45 4.82
CA PRO A 230 -4.84 -10.25 5.59
C PRO A 230 -4.87 -8.99 4.72
N LEU A 231 -5.61 -7.96 5.19
CA LEU A 231 -5.75 -6.69 4.50
C LEU A 231 -4.96 -5.60 5.22
N ILE A 232 -4.28 -4.77 4.45
CA ILE A 232 -3.46 -3.66 4.92
C ILE A 232 -4.08 -2.38 4.37
N LEU A 233 -4.71 -1.57 5.22
CA LEU A 233 -5.16 -0.24 4.83
C LEU A 233 -3.96 0.71 4.77
N HIS A 234 -3.88 1.55 3.74
CA HIS A 234 -2.88 2.60 3.66
C HIS A 234 -3.52 3.97 3.42
N ILE A 235 -3.21 4.92 4.29
CA ILE A 235 -3.60 6.32 4.13
C ILE A 235 -2.39 7.20 4.42
N CYS A 236 -1.95 7.99 3.44
CA CYS A 236 -0.89 8.97 3.61
C CYS A 236 -1.35 10.18 4.44
N GLY A 237 -0.39 10.94 4.97
CA GLY A 237 -0.62 12.19 5.67
C GLY A 237 -1.08 12.02 7.12
N ASN A 238 -1.69 13.07 7.67
CA ASN A 238 -2.18 13.04 9.03
C ASN A 238 -3.39 12.12 9.18
N THR A 239 -3.34 11.16 10.11
CA THR A 239 -4.39 10.16 10.31
C THR A 239 -4.70 9.89 11.79
N LEU A 240 -4.05 10.56 12.75
CA LEU A 240 -4.29 10.32 14.18
C LEU A 240 -5.75 10.49 14.57
N ASP A 241 -6.49 11.42 13.93
CA ASP A 241 -7.90 11.73 14.19
C ASP A 241 -8.88 10.66 13.71
N ARG A 242 -8.40 9.60 13.07
CA ARG A 242 -9.20 8.49 12.53
C ARG A 242 -8.68 7.12 12.86
N MET A 243 -7.54 7.01 13.54
CA MET A 243 -6.91 5.71 13.85
C MET A 243 -7.80 4.83 14.74
N ASP A 244 -8.58 5.42 15.63
CA ASP A 244 -9.57 4.71 16.43
C ASP A 244 -10.70 4.10 15.59
N TYR A 245 -11.14 4.77 14.52
CA TYR A 245 -12.09 4.21 13.55
C TYR A 245 -11.42 3.15 12.66
N ILE A 246 -10.16 3.37 12.25
CA ILE A 246 -9.39 2.40 11.46
C ILE A 246 -9.20 1.10 12.27
N ALA A 247 -8.94 1.18 13.56
CA ALA A 247 -8.83 0.01 14.43
C ALA A 247 -10.13 -0.83 14.52
N GLN A 248 -11.27 -0.25 14.15
CA GLN A 248 -12.58 -0.91 14.14
C GLN A 248 -12.95 -1.54 12.79
N THR A 249 -12.10 -1.39 11.76
CA THR A 249 -12.39 -1.90 10.40
C THR A 249 -12.36 -3.42 10.27
N GLY A 250 -11.67 -4.10 11.20
CA GLY A 250 -11.39 -5.54 11.07
C GLY A 250 -10.29 -5.88 10.05
N MET A 251 -9.65 -4.87 9.44
CA MET A 251 -8.44 -5.09 8.65
C MET A 251 -7.27 -5.50 9.54
N SER A 252 -6.32 -6.24 8.98
CA SER A 252 -5.21 -6.82 9.75
C SER A 252 -4.17 -5.79 10.16
N CYS A 253 -3.94 -4.77 9.31
CA CYS A 253 -2.86 -3.81 9.51
C CYS A 253 -3.22 -2.44 8.94
N PHE A 254 -2.71 -1.38 9.58
CA PHE A 254 -2.73 -0.03 9.05
C PHE A 254 -1.30 0.43 8.74
N HIS A 255 -1.04 0.75 7.48
CA HIS A 255 0.21 1.31 7.01
C HIS A 255 0.10 2.84 7.00
N PHE A 256 0.91 3.50 7.84
CA PHE A 256 0.73 4.90 8.19
C PHE A 256 1.97 5.77 7.88
N ASP A 257 1.70 7.05 7.68
CA ASP A 257 2.65 8.10 7.28
C ASP A 257 3.46 8.62 8.48
N SER A 258 4.68 9.08 8.24
CA SER A 258 5.60 9.65 9.24
C SER A 258 5.14 10.97 9.87
N LYS A 259 4.14 11.64 9.29
CA LYS A 259 3.46 12.77 9.93
C LYS A 259 2.78 12.40 11.26
N ASN A 260 2.61 11.11 11.51
CA ASN A 260 2.02 10.59 12.73
C ASN A 260 3.14 10.01 13.62
N ASP A 261 3.21 10.46 14.86
CA ASP A 261 4.14 9.90 15.84
C ASP A 261 3.80 8.43 16.11
N PRO A 262 4.76 7.49 16.00
CA PRO A 262 4.48 6.05 16.11
C PRO A 262 4.00 5.65 17.50
N GLN A 263 4.49 6.29 18.59
CA GLN A 263 4.03 5.97 19.94
C GLN A 263 2.58 6.38 20.12
N LYS A 264 2.18 7.59 19.67
CA LYS A 264 0.80 8.04 19.72
C LYS A 264 -0.11 7.18 18.88
N ALA A 265 0.37 6.74 17.70
CA ALA A 265 -0.39 5.83 16.84
C ALA A 265 -0.67 4.49 17.55
N MET A 266 0.36 3.89 18.18
CA MET A 266 0.22 2.66 18.97
C MET A 266 -0.75 2.85 20.14
N ASP A 267 -0.63 3.97 20.88
CA ASP A 267 -1.51 4.29 22.01
C ASP A 267 -2.99 4.42 21.59
N ILE A 268 -3.27 5.01 20.40
CA ILE A 268 -4.63 5.19 19.90
C ILE A 268 -5.24 3.88 19.42
N VAL A 269 -4.48 3.06 18.69
CA VAL A 269 -5.03 1.80 18.15
C VAL A 269 -5.20 0.72 19.23
N ASP A 270 -4.48 0.81 20.34
CA ASP A 270 -4.60 -0.03 21.55
C ASP A 270 -4.80 -1.54 21.23
N GLY A 271 -3.95 -2.06 20.33
CA GLY A 271 -4.02 -3.46 19.89
C GLY A 271 -5.17 -3.81 18.93
N GLY A 272 -6.07 -2.88 18.62
CA GLY A 272 -7.22 -3.12 17.72
C GLY A 272 -6.85 -3.40 16.27
N ILE A 273 -5.67 -2.95 15.84
CA ILE A 273 -5.09 -3.21 14.51
C ILE A 273 -3.57 -3.19 14.59
N ARG A 274 -2.88 -3.95 13.74
CA ARG A 274 -1.41 -3.90 13.65
C ARG A 274 -0.99 -2.65 12.88
N LEU A 275 0.21 -2.13 13.19
CA LEU A 275 0.76 -0.98 12.48
C LEU A 275 1.96 -1.39 11.62
N ALA A 276 2.03 -0.81 10.42
CA ALA A 276 3.17 -0.89 9.51
C ALA A 276 3.66 0.52 9.16
N GLY A 277 4.95 0.71 9.09
CA GLY A 277 5.57 1.99 8.73
C GLY A 277 6.68 2.34 9.70
N ASN A 278 7.01 3.60 9.93
CA ASN A 278 6.63 4.80 9.15
C ASN A 278 7.89 5.65 8.94
N ILE A 279 8.86 5.02 8.24
CA ILE A 279 10.14 5.69 7.93
C ILE A 279 9.86 6.78 6.91
N ASN A 280 10.29 8.00 7.22
CA ASN A 280 10.04 9.17 6.38
C ASN A 280 10.70 9.06 5.01
N ASN A 281 9.91 9.21 3.95
CA ASN A 281 10.36 9.12 2.57
C ASN A 281 11.14 10.37 2.10
N PRO A 282 10.55 11.60 2.14
CA PRO A 282 11.20 12.77 1.53
C PRO A 282 12.43 13.25 2.29
N GLU A 283 12.38 13.24 3.62
CA GLU A 283 13.46 13.82 4.44
C GLU A 283 14.53 12.78 4.75
N THR A 284 14.16 11.56 5.13
CA THR A 284 15.13 10.54 5.56
C THR A 284 15.58 9.63 4.43
N LEU A 285 14.68 8.90 3.80
CA LEU A 285 15.05 7.93 2.76
C LEU A 285 15.63 8.59 1.51
N TYR A 286 15.13 9.76 1.13
CA TYR A 286 15.57 10.42 -0.09
C TYR A 286 16.78 11.35 0.13
N THR A 287 16.79 12.17 1.23
CA THR A 287 17.79 13.23 1.36
C THR A 287 18.90 12.93 2.36
N GLN A 288 18.72 11.96 3.26
CA GLN A 288 19.70 11.61 4.30
C GLN A 288 20.41 10.30 3.99
N GLY A 289 21.14 9.76 4.96
CA GLY A 289 21.93 8.55 4.82
C GLY A 289 21.47 7.40 5.72
N PRO A 290 22.15 6.24 5.63
CA PRO A 290 21.76 5.02 6.36
C PRO A 290 21.66 5.21 7.89
N GLU A 291 22.47 6.06 8.48
CA GLU A 291 22.45 6.29 9.94
C GLU A 291 21.11 6.89 10.40
N GLN A 292 20.55 7.84 9.63
CA GLN A 292 19.26 8.46 9.94
C GLN A 292 18.11 7.46 9.71
N VAL A 293 18.23 6.62 8.68
CA VAL A 293 17.27 5.52 8.45
C VAL A 293 17.26 4.58 9.66
N ARG A 294 18.44 4.19 10.15
CA ARG A 294 18.59 3.34 11.36
C ARG A 294 17.88 3.95 12.57
N GLN A 295 18.07 5.25 12.79
CA GLN A 295 17.42 5.95 13.91
C GLN A 295 15.90 5.92 13.81
N GLU A 296 15.32 6.08 12.62
CA GLU A 296 13.88 5.97 12.43
C GLU A 296 13.37 4.54 12.57
N VAL A 297 14.11 3.55 12.08
CA VAL A 297 13.79 2.13 12.33
C VAL A 297 13.70 1.87 13.83
N TYR A 298 14.70 2.31 14.61
CA TYR A 298 14.71 2.15 16.06
C TYR A 298 13.57 2.90 16.75
N ARG A 299 13.21 4.10 16.25
CA ARG A 299 12.04 4.84 16.75
C ARG A 299 10.75 4.04 16.58
N CYS A 300 10.53 3.44 15.41
CA CYS A 300 9.36 2.61 15.14
C CYS A 300 9.35 1.35 16.01
N LEU A 301 10.48 0.63 16.09
CA LEU A 301 10.62 -0.57 16.90
C LEU A 301 10.39 -0.31 18.40
N ASN A 302 10.97 0.76 18.93
CA ASN A 302 10.83 1.14 20.34
C ASN A 302 9.39 1.58 20.69
N ALA A 303 8.63 2.10 19.72
CA ALA A 303 7.21 2.38 19.87
C ALA A 303 6.34 1.11 19.78
N GLY A 304 6.88 -0.02 19.33
CA GLY A 304 6.14 -1.27 19.22
C GLY A 304 5.47 -1.49 17.85
N VAL A 305 5.85 -0.74 16.81
CA VAL A 305 5.34 -0.97 15.44
C VAL A 305 5.72 -2.37 14.97
N GLN A 306 4.76 -3.13 14.48
CA GLN A 306 4.92 -4.56 14.21
C GLN A 306 5.57 -4.88 12.87
N LEU A 307 5.36 -4.04 11.84
CA LEU A 307 6.00 -4.19 10.52
C LEU A 307 6.77 -2.90 10.20
N ILE A 308 8.05 -3.00 9.94
CA ILE A 308 8.87 -1.83 9.62
C ILE A 308 8.89 -1.61 8.11
N ALA A 309 8.51 -0.40 7.70
CA ALA A 309 8.35 -0.03 6.30
C ALA A 309 8.68 1.45 6.06
N PRO A 310 9.06 1.85 4.85
CA PRO A 310 8.85 3.21 4.39
C PRO A 310 7.40 3.65 4.59
N GLU A 311 7.14 4.92 4.80
CA GLU A 311 5.78 5.44 5.08
C GLU A 311 4.79 5.31 3.92
N CYS A 312 5.31 5.17 2.71
CA CYS A 312 4.55 5.06 1.45
C CYS A 312 5.45 4.43 0.37
N ALA A 313 5.04 4.47 -0.90
CA ALA A 313 5.90 4.21 -2.05
C ALA A 313 7.11 5.15 -2.00
N VAL A 314 8.32 4.60 -2.13
CA VAL A 314 9.56 5.38 -1.99
C VAL A 314 9.79 6.28 -3.20
N PRO A 315 10.40 7.48 -3.04
CA PRO A 315 10.81 8.31 -4.16
C PRO A 315 11.76 7.54 -5.10
N LEU A 316 11.59 7.67 -6.42
CA LEU A 316 12.36 6.92 -7.41
C LEU A 316 13.88 7.15 -7.35
N ALA A 317 14.31 8.30 -6.85
CA ALA A 317 15.72 8.62 -6.67
C ALA A 317 16.28 8.22 -5.28
N THR A 318 15.53 7.47 -4.47
CA THR A 318 16.02 6.92 -3.20
C THR A 318 17.16 5.94 -3.46
N LYS A 319 18.24 6.07 -2.70
CA LYS A 319 19.43 5.21 -2.83
C LYS A 319 19.17 3.82 -2.24
N LEU A 320 19.69 2.79 -2.90
CA LEU A 320 19.58 1.40 -2.42
C LEU A 320 20.16 1.23 -1.01
N GLU A 321 21.28 1.87 -0.70
CA GLU A 321 21.93 1.76 0.62
C GLU A 321 21.00 2.17 1.78
N ASN A 322 20.13 3.18 1.56
CA ASN A 322 19.15 3.62 2.55
C ASN A 322 18.04 2.57 2.75
N LEU A 323 17.57 1.95 1.67
CA LEU A 323 16.56 0.90 1.76
C LEU A 323 17.13 -0.39 2.38
N MET A 324 18.36 -0.76 2.03
CA MET A 324 19.06 -1.92 2.60
C MET A 324 19.33 -1.76 4.10
N GLU A 325 19.39 -0.54 4.59
CA GLU A 325 19.61 -0.28 6.02
C GLU A 325 18.40 -0.69 6.88
N ILE A 326 17.18 -0.70 6.32
CA ILE A 326 15.97 -1.06 7.08
C ILE A 326 16.06 -2.47 7.68
N PRO A 327 16.23 -3.55 6.88
CA PRO A 327 16.37 -4.89 7.46
C PRO A 327 17.62 -5.05 8.34
N ARG A 328 18.74 -4.41 8.00
CA ARG A 328 19.96 -4.45 8.81
C ARG A 328 19.75 -3.84 10.21
N ALA A 329 19.10 -2.68 10.27
CA ALA A 329 18.79 -2.03 11.53
C ALA A 329 17.86 -2.87 12.42
N ILE A 330 16.87 -3.56 11.82
CA ILE A 330 16.00 -4.49 12.56
C ILE A 330 16.83 -5.65 13.17
N GLU A 331 17.71 -6.25 12.39
CA GLU A 331 18.57 -7.35 12.84
C GLU A 331 19.50 -6.91 13.99
N ASP A 332 20.14 -5.75 13.86
CA ASP A 332 21.02 -5.19 14.89
C ASP A 332 20.26 -4.82 16.16
N TRP A 333 19.03 -4.28 16.04
CA TRP A 333 18.16 -4.00 17.18
C TRP A 333 17.81 -5.28 17.95
N CYS A 334 17.44 -6.35 17.26
CA CYS A 334 17.16 -7.65 17.86
C CYS A 334 18.42 -8.24 18.52
N ALA A 335 19.59 -8.18 17.85
CA ALA A 335 20.85 -8.67 18.37
C ALA A 335 21.29 -7.92 19.65
N SER A 336 20.93 -6.65 19.79
CA SER A 336 21.19 -5.86 21.00
C SER A 336 20.20 -6.11 22.16
N GLY A 337 19.26 -7.05 21.99
CA GLY A 337 18.30 -7.45 23.04
C GLY A 337 16.95 -6.73 22.92
N GLY A 338 16.71 -6.00 21.85
CA GLY A 338 15.42 -5.39 21.56
C GLY A 338 14.33 -6.44 21.33
N LYS A 339 13.13 -6.21 21.87
CA LYS A 339 11.95 -7.06 21.69
C LYS A 339 10.72 -6.19 21.54
N LEU A 340 9.83 -6.55 20.61
CA LEU A 340 8.48 -5.98 20.61
C LEU A 340 7.76 -6.39 21.89
N GLN A 341 7.02 -5.46 22.47
CA GLN A 341 6.15 -5.78 23.59
C GLN A 341 5.05 -6.74 23.11
N GLU A 342 4.78 -7.78 23.87
CA GLU A 342 3.63 -8.66 23.62
C GLU A 342 2.36 -7.84 23.85
N SER A 343 1.56 -7.63 22.79
CA SER A 343 0.30 -6.86 22.83
C SER A 343 -0.88 -7.77 23.09
#